data_56b7836d52fea34798c79f28c42f7c4f
#
_entry.id   56b7836d52fea34798c79f28c42f7c4f
#
_cell.length_a   1.000
_cell.length_b   1.000
_cell.length_c   1.000
_cell.angle_alpha   90.00
_cell.angle_beta   90.00
_cell.angle_gamma   90.00
#
_symmetry.space_group_name_H-M   'P 1'
#
loop_
_entity.id
_entity.type
_entity.pdbx_description
1 polymer ?
#
loop_
_entity_poly.entity_id
_entity_poly.type
_entity_poly.pdbx_seq_one_letter_code
_entity_poly.pdbx_strand_id
1 'polypeptide(L)'
;TAWSFNSGGENSALYKSIDGGETWKKIHNGFPEGKLGRLAIAVAESNPEVIYTVIEAEKDEKKGLYKSVDAGNNWKQMNNDFGITVRPFYFSRIVVDPKDENIIIKGGLFGSISKDGGETFKQMGSMHADIHDAVFDINNSDIIYVGTDGGVYRSWNKAVTMEIVENLPLSQFYHISVDDDTPYNVYGGLQDNGSWYGPSFAPGGITAKNWNPVGQGDGFRVLRHPTKNIIYSEMQGAENVWRYDVDNNLVKTIQPLAVSGYEEYRFNWNPPIATSSNKPNRLYIGSQYLHRSEDM
;
A
#
# COMPACT_ATOMS: atom_id res chain seq x y z
N THR A 1 -20.45 -5.99 -13.63
CA THR A 1 -20.70 -7.07 -12.66
C THR A 1 -20.21 -6.63 -11.29
N ALA A 2 -20.77 -7.15 -10.20
CA ALA A 2 -20.36 -6.83 -8.83
C ALA A 2 -18.88 -7.16 -8.52
N TRP A 3 -18.24 -7.91 -9.39
CA TRP A 3 -16.87 -8.39 -9.25
C TRP A 3 -15.91 -7.78 -10.29
N SER A 4 -16.38 -6.88 -11.15
CA SER A 4 -15.54 -6.18 -12.11
C SER A 4 -15.21 -4.79 -11.61
N PHE A 5 -13.97 -4.42 -11.72
CA PHE A 5 -13.49 -3.07 -11.44
C PHE A 5 -13.66 -2.23 -12.70
N ASN A 6 -14.60 -1.30 -12.69
CA ASN A 6 -14.80 -0.33 -13.78
C ASN A 6 -14.17 1.00 -13.35
N SER A 7 -12.95 1.24 -13.81
CA SER A 7 -12.24 2.48 -13.57
C SER A 7 -12.54 3.43 -14.73
N GLY A 8 -13.53 4.26 -14.57
CA GLY A 8 -13.82 5.32 -15.53
C GLY A 8 -15.18 5.32 -16.15
N GLY A 9 -15.47 6.41 -16.84
CA GLY A 9 -16.75 6.65 -17.49
C GLY A 9 -16.73 7.86 -18.43
N GLU A 10 -17.80 8.04 -19.18
CA GLU A 10 -17.93 9.12 -20.18
C GLU A 10 -17.91 10.53 -19.57
N ASN A 11 -18.30 10.63 -18.29
CA ASN A 11 -18.32 11.90 -17.57
C ASN A 11 -17.06 12.15 -16.73
N SER A 12 -16.13 11.20 -16.67
CA SER A 12 -14.83 11.42 -16.03
C SER A 12 -14.01 12.41 -16.83
N ALA A 13 -13.61 13.52 -16.22
CA ALA A 13 -12.86 14.59 -16.88
C ALA A 13 -12.28 15.55 -15.83
N LEU A 14 -11.41 16.46 -16.27
CA LEU A 14 -11.14 17.68 -15.52
C LEU A 14 -12.17 18.73 -15.87
N TYR A 15 -12.56 19.49 -14.86
CA TYR A 15 -13.45 20.63 -14.97
C TYR A 15 -12.79 21.86 -14.38
N LYS A 16 -12.98 23.02 -14.98
CA LYS A 16 -12.47 24.30 -14.51
C LYS A 16 -13.62 25.26 -14.23
N SER A 17 -13.59 25.91 -13.09
CA SER A 17 -14.43 27.06 -12.74
C SER A 17 -13.58 28.34 -12.75
N ILE A 18 -14.17 29.46 -13.13
CA ILE A 18 -13.58 30.80 -13.09
C ILE A 18 -14.43 31.78 -12.27
N ASP A 19 -15.48 31.28 -11.61
CA ASP A 19 -16.48 32.06 -10.87
C ASP A 19 -16.68 31.52 -9.43
N GLY A 20 -15.61 30.95 -8.84
CA GLY A 20 -15.67 30.45 -7.46
C GLY A 20 -16.43 29.14 -7.28
N GLY A 21 -16.66 28.37 -8.35
CA GLY A 21 -17.34 27.08 -8.32
C GLY A 21 -18.83 27.11 -8.67
N GLU A 22 -19.36 28.28 -9.07
CA GLU A 22 -20.75 28.44 -9.49
C GLU A 22 -21.02 27.71 -10.80
N THR A 23 -20.08 27.83 -11.78
CA THR A 23 -20.14 27.10 -13.05
C THR A 23 -18.86 26.36 -13.33
N TRP A 24 -18.99 25.23 -14.07
CA TRP A 24 -17.86 24.35 -14.38
C TRP A 24 -17.84 24.05 -15.89
N LYS A 25 -16.68 24.19 -16.50
CA LYS A 25 -16.45 23.82 -17.90
C LYS A 25 -15.55 22.61 -17.99
N LYS A 26 -15.97 21.62 -18.77
CA LYS A 26 -15.16 20.44 -19.07
C LYS A 26 -13.95 20.85 -19.91
N ILE A 27 -12.77 20.39 -19.53
CA ILE A 27 -11.52 20.60 -20.25
C ILE A 27 -11.40 19.53 -21.35
N HIS A 28 -11.05 19.97 -22.57
CA HIS A 28 -10.93 19.09 -23.73
C HIS A 28 -9.60 19.20 -24.46
N ASN A 29 -9.01 20.39 -24.52
CA ASN A 29 -7.87 20.68 -25.39
C ASN A 29 -6.62 19.91 -24.96
N GLY A 30 -6.19 18.95 -25.79
CA GLY A 30 -5.00 18.12 -25.53
C GLY A 30 -5.26 16.92 -24.64
N PHE A 31 -6.50 16.72 -24.14
CA PHE A 31 -6.87 15.52 -23.40
C PHE A 31 -7.13 14.33 -24.34
N PRO A 32 -6.96 13.09 -23.84
CA PRO A 32 -7.35 11.89 -24.55
C PRO A 32 -8.85 11.88 -24.88
N GLU A 33 -9.18 11.40 -26.07
CA GLU A 33 -10.56 11.05 -26.41
C GLU A 33 -10.96 9.71 -25.77
N GLY A 34 -12.26 9.50 -25.56
CA GLY A 34 -12.80 8.28 -24.97
C GLY A 34 -13.04 8.39 -23.46
N LYS A 35 -13.20 7.24 -22.81
CA LYS A 35 -13.45 7.18 -21.37
C LYS A 35 -12.17 7.41 -20.59
N LEU A 36 -12.27 8.28 -19.59
CA LEU A 36 -11.19 8.50 -18.63
C LEU A 36 -11.52 7.83 -17.30
N GLY A 37 -10.51 7.28 -16.66
CA GLY A 37 -10.59 6.73 -15.34
C GLY A 37 -10.19 7.73 -14.26
N ARG A 38 -9.33 7.30 -13.35
CA ARG A 38 -8.81 8.15 -12.27
C ARG A 38 -7.95 9.28 -12.84
N LEU A 39 -8.16 10.47 -12.29
CA LEU A 39 -7.31 11.63 -12.56
C LEU A 39 -6.75 12.16 -11.22
N ALA A 40 -5.49 12.59 -11.25
CA ALA A 40 -4.90 13.39 -10.19
C ALA A 40 -4.46 14.72 -10.77
N ILE A 41 -4.52 15.78 -9.98
CA ILE A 41 -4.15 17.12 -10.40
C ILE A 41 -3.26 17.79 -9.36
N ALA A 42 -2.26 18.55 -9.81
CA ALA A 42 -1.45 19.42 -8.98
C ALA A 42 -1.13 20.72 -9.71
N VAL A 43 -1.30 21.82 -9.02
CA VAL A 43 -0.94 23.16 -9.49
C VAL A 43 0.42 23.53 -8.91
N ALA A 44 1.34 24.07 -9.71
CA ALA A 44 2.61 24.56 -9.23
C ALA A 44 2.42 25.89 -8.47
N GLU A 45 2.77 25.91 -7.18
CA GLU A 45 2.64 27.13 -6.37
C GLU A 45 3.57 28.24 -6.86
N SER A 46 4.77 27.87 -7.33
CA SER A 46 5.75 28.81 -7.90
C SER A 46 5.28 29.49 -9.18
N ASN A 47 4.37 28.83 -9.94
CA ASN A 47 3.83 29.34 -11.19
C ASN A 47 2.45 28.70 -11.46
N PRO A 48 1.34 29.34 -11.04
CA PRO A 48 -0.02 28.79 -11.17
C PRO A 48 -0.51 28.55 -12.60
N GLU A 49 0.19 29.06 -13.62
CA GLU A 49 -0.09 28.72 -15.03
C GLU A 49 0.34 27.28 -15.34
N VAL A 50 1.28 26.72 -14.55
CA VAL A 50 1.74 25.33 -14.72
C VAL A 50 0.90 24.39 -13.86
N ILE A 51 0.26 23.46 -14.53
CA ILE A 51 -0.61 22.45 -13.91
C ILE A 51 -0.23 21.08 -14.48
N TYR A 52 -0.18 20.10 -13.61
CA TYR A 52 0.05 18.69 -13.97
C TYR A 52 -1.17 17.85 -13.67
N THR A 53 -1.42 16.83 -14.49
CA THR A 53 -2.42 15.81 -14.22
C THR A 53 -1.93 14.44 -14.66
N VAL A 54 -2.17 13.42 -13.85
CA VAL A 54 -2.02 12.02 -14.26
C VAL A 54 -3.38 11.54 -14.73
N ILE A 55 -3.45 10.95 -15.91
CA ILE A 55 -4.69 10.51 -16.52
C ILE A 55 -4.66 9.01 -16.75
N GLU A 56 -5.64 8.30 -16.22
CA GLU A 56 -6.01 6.97 -16.66
C GLU A 56 -6.95 7.11 -17.87
N ALA A 57 -6.54 6.61 -19.02
CA ALA A 57 -7.33 6.67 -20.25
C ALA A 57 -7.68 5.27 -20.76
N GLU A 58 -8.71 5.15 -21.59
CA GLU A 58 -9.14 3.89 -22.18
C GLU A 58 -8.04 3.26 -23.07
N LYS A 59 -7.30 4.10 -23.80
CA LYS A 59 -6.17 3.68 -24.64
C LYS A 59 -4.87 3.78 -23.87
N ASP A 60 -4.07 2.71 -23.85
CA ASP A 60 -2.83 2.65 -23.08
C ASP A 60 -1.81 3.74 -23.46
N GLU A 61 -1.66 4.04 -24.77
CA GLU A 61 -0.76 5.08 -25.24
C GLU A 61 -1.19 6.51 -24.85
N LYS A 62 -2.41 6.65 -24.33
CA LYS A 62 -2.98 7.92 -23.86
C LYS A 62 -2.99 8.06 -22.34
N LYS A 63 -2.65 6.99 -21.61
CA LYS A 63 -2.41 7.08 -20.17
C LYS A 63 -1.12 7.85 -19.92
N GLY A 64 -1.03 8.55 -18.81
CA GLY A 64 0.23 9.16 -18.40
C GLY A 64 0.10 10.51 -17.74
N LEU A 65 1.22 11.21 -17.69
CA LEU A 65 1.34 12.57 -17.18
C LEU A 65 1.10 13.57 -18.31
N TYR A 66 0.27 14.55 -18.00
CA TYR A 66 -0.01 15.70 -18.85
C TYR A 66 0.36 16.99 -18.13
N LYS A 67 0.83 17.98 -18.89
CA LYS A 67 1.21 19.32 -18.41
C LYS A 67 0.44 20.38 -19.17
N SER A 68 -0.05 21.38 -18.45
CA SER A 68 -0.49 22.67 -18.99
C SER A 68 0.51 23.74 -18.55
N VAL A 69 0.68 24.78 -19.37
CA VAL A 69 1.48 25.98 -19.06
C VAL A 69 0.65 27.25 -19.26
N ASP A 70 -0.67 27.13 -19.32
CA ASP A 70 -1.62 28.21 -19.56
C ASP A 70 -2.88 28.06 -18.68
N ALA A 71 -2.67 27.75 -17.40
CA ALA A 71 -3.71 27.58 -16.40
C ALA A 71 -4.80 26.53 -16.80
N GLY A 72 -4.39 25.46 -17.47
CA GLY A 72 -5.27 24.36 -17.85
C GLY A 72 -6.09 24.56 -19.11
N ASN A 73 -5.78 25.56 -19.94
CA ASN A 73 -6.52 25.78 -21.20
C ASN A 73 -6.07 24.80 -22.30
N ASN A 74 -4.78 24.45 -22.34
CA ASN A 74 -4.22 23.46 -23.26
C ASN A 74 -3.31 22.49 -22.51
N TRP A 75 -3.28 21.24 -22.98
CA TRP A 75 -2.54 20.15 -22.32
C TRP A 75 -1.67 19.39 -23.32
N LYS A 76 -0.50 18.98 -22.84
CA LYS A 76 0.44 18.15 -23.58
C LYS A 76 0.80 16.92 -22.75
N GLN A 77 0.76 15.74 -23.36
CA GLN A 77 1.29 14.52 -22.75
C GLN A 77 2.82 14.64 -22.63
N MET A 78 3.33 14.45 -21.43
CA MET A 78 4.76 14.56 -21.12
C MET A 78 5.41 13.19 -21.02
N ASN A 79 4.73 12.23 -20.37
CA ASN A 79 5.27 10.91 -20.11
C ASN A 79 4.13 9.88 -20.03
N ASN A 80 4.33 8.71 -20.66
CA ASN A 80 3.39 7.61 -20.65
C ASN A 80 4.02 6.28 -20.21
N ASP A 81 5.14 6.33 -19.50
CA ASP A 81 5.77 5.16 -18.92
C ASP A 81 4.79 4.42 -18.02
N PHE A 82 4.87 3.09 -18.02
CA PHE A 82 3.98 2.22 -17.24
C PHE A 82 3.93 2.61 -15.74
N GLY A 83 5.07 3.01 -15.16
CA GLY A 83 5.15 3.43 -13.75
C GLY A 83 4.30 4.64 -13.39
N ILE A 84 3.91 5.48 -14.37
CA ILE A 84 3.08 6.68 -14.14
C ILE A 84 1.63 6.30 -13.82
N THR A 85 1.11 5.24 -14.43
CA THR A 85 -0.31 4.86 -14.32
C THR A 85 -0.51 3.43 -13.83
N VAL A 86 0.43 2.87 -13.09
CA VAL A 86 0.28 1.57 -12.42
C VAL A 86 -0.82 1.66 -11.36
N ARG A 87 -1.82 0.75 -11.41
CA ARG A 87 -2.97 0.71 -10.50
C ARG A 87 -3.63 2.11 -10.29
N PRO A 88 -3.98 2.84 -11.35
CA PRO A 88 -4.32 4.27 -11.28
C PRO A 88 -5.56 4.53 -10.44
N PHE A 89 -6.51 3.61 -10.39
CA PHE A 89 -7.71 3.69 -9.57
C PHE A 89 -7.40 3.77 -8.06
N TYR A 90 -6.23 3.28 -7.64
CA TYR A 90 -5.79 3.27 -6.26
C TYR A 90 -4.72 4.34 -6.01
N PHE A 91 -3.74 4.45 -6.90
CA PHE A 91 -2.57 5.30 -6.77
C PHE A 91 -2.46 6.32 -7.91
N SER A 92 -3.01 7.48 -7.74
CA SER A 92 -2.84 8.58 -8.70
C SER A 92 -2.44 9.87 -7.99
N ARG A 93 -1.46 9.80 -7.09
CA ARG A 93 -1.00 11.00 -6.39
C ARG A 93 0.12 11.68 -7.15
N ILE A 94 0.03 13.00 -7.25
CA ILE A 94 1.06 13.86 -7.83
C ILE A 94 1.23 15.12 -6.96
N VAL A 95 2.47 15.53 -6.74
CA VAL A 95 2.81 16.69 -5.93
C VAL A 95 3.92 17.45 -6.64
N VAL A 96 3.80 18.77 -6.74
CA VAL A 96 4.80 19.67 -7.32
C VAL A 96 5.55 20.37 -6.22
N ASP A 97 6.86 20.55 -6.38
CA ASP A 97 7.70 21.34 -5.47
C ASP A 97 7.17 22.79 -5.41
N PRO A 98 6.89 23.35 -4.23
CA PRO A 98 6.33 24.70 -4.11
C PRO A 98 7.26 25.80 -4.65
N LYS A 99 8.56 25.51 -4.85
CA LYS A 99 9.57 26.46 -5.32
C LYS A 99 10.02 26.26 -6.75
N ASP A 100 9.76 25.07 -7.34
CA ASP A 100 10.19 24.73 -8.70
C ASP A 100 9.14 23.88 -9.40
N GLU A 101 8.44 24.47 -10.36
CA GLU A 101 7.40 23.80 -11.15
C GLU A 101 7.87 22.59 -11.94
N ASN A 102 9.18 22.39 -12.12
CA ASN A 102 9.72 21.25 -12.85
C ASN A 102 10.03 20.03 -11.97
N ILE A 103 9.94 20.19 -10.66
CA ILE A 103 10.18 19.10 -9.72
C ILE A 103 8.83 18.51 -9.28
N ILE A 104 8.64 17.23 -9.57
CA ILE A 104 7.36 16.54 -9.40
C ILE A 104 7.59 15.20 -8.73
N ILE A 105 6.84 14.91 -7.67
CA ILE A 105 6.73 13.58 -7.10
C ILE A 105 5.48 12.92 -7.62
N LYS A 106 5.61 11.67 -8.11
CA LYS A 106 4.51 10.77 -8.44
C LYS A 106 4.47 9.67 -7.39
N GLY A 107 3.40 9.67 -6.59
CA GLY A 107 3.05 8.58 -5.68
C GLY A 107 2.28 7.48 -6.43
N GLY A 108 2.53 6.24 -6.07
CA GLY A 108 1.93 5.06 -6.70
C GLY A 108 2.41 3.80 -6.01
N LEU A 109 2.41 2.67 -6.70
CA LEU A 109 3.02 1.44 -6.18
C LEU A 109 4.46 1.69 -5.71
N PHE A 110 5.20 2.51 -6.49
CA PHE A 110 6.51 3.03 -6.09
C PHE A 110 6.52 4.55 -6.24
N GLY A 111 7.26 5.22 -5.37
CA GLY A 111 7.48 6.66 -5.46
C GLY A 111 8.55 6.99 -6.50
N SER A 112 8.27 7.99 -7.32
CA SER A 112 9.23 8.50 -8.30
C SER A 112 9.24 10.02 -8.33
N ILE A 113 10.40 10.59 -8.71
CA ILE A 113 10.60 12.03 -8.80
C ILE A 113 11.09 12.42 -10.20
N SER A 114 10.50 13.45 -10.76
CA SER A 114 10.99 14.16 -11.95
C SER A 114 11.67 15.46 -11.54
N LYS A 115 12.69 15.88 -12.30
CA LYS A 115 13.38 17.17 -12.14
C LYS A 115 13.44 17.95 -13.46
N ASP A 116 12.67 17.52 -14.44
CA ASP A 116 12.66 18.05 -15.82
C ASP A 116 11.24 18.35 -16.33
N GLY A 117 10.33 18.63 -15.41
CA GLY A 117 8.96 18.96 -15.77
C GLY A 117 8.12 17.77 -16.22
N GLY A 118 8.49 16.55 -15.80
CA GLY A 118 7.75 15.33 -16.07
C GLY A 118 8.17 14.59 -17.34
N GLU A 119 9.29 14.97 -17.97
CA GLU A 119 9.82 14.24 -19.13
C GLU A 119 10.40 12.88 -18.70
N THR A 120 11.17 12.88 -17.60
CA THR A 120 11.72 11.64 -17.04
C THR A 120 11.43 11.51 -15.56
N PHE A 121 11.32 10.27 -15.07
CA PHE A 121 11.14 9.94 -13.67
C PHE A 121 12.23 8.99 -13.19
N LYS A 122 12.73 9.22 -11.99
CA LYS A 122 13.63 8.31 -11.28
C LYS A 122 12.95 7.82 -10.02
N GLN A 123 13.10 6.53 -9.71
CA GLN A 123 12.62 5.99 -8.45
C GLN A 123 13.27 6.73 -7.29
N MET A 124 12.48 7.09 -6.30
CA MET A 124 12.94 7.64 -5.04
C MET A 124 13.72 6.58 -4.25
N GLY A 125 14.49 6.98 -3.25
CA GLY A 125 15.25 6.07 -2.40
C GLY A 125 14.40 4.93 -1.82
N SER A 126 15.05 3.90 -1.30
CA SER A 126 14.36 2.72 -0.76
C SER A 126 13.35 3.08 0.31
N MET A 127 12.09 2.66 0.13
CA MET A 127 10.98 2.81 1.07
C MET A 127 9.93 1.73 0.80
N HIS A 128 8.99 1.58 1.72
CA HIS A 128 7.86 0.68 1.53
C HIS A 128 7.06 1.09 0.29
N ALA A 129 6.48 0.10 -0.38
CA ALA A 129 5.57 0.33 -1.51
C ALA A 129 4.27 1.05 -1.07
N ASP A 130 3.43 1.32 -2.05
CA ASP A 130 2.09 1.89 -1.88
C ASP A 130 2.14 3.29 -1.25
N ILE A 131 2.55 4.25 -2.11
CA ILE A 131 2.70 5.66 -1.76
C ILE A 131 1.36 6.37 -1.89
N HIS A 132 0.81 6.83 -0.78
CA HIS A 132 -0.48 7.50 -0.73
C HIS A 132 -0.39 9.02 -0.83
N ASP A 133 0.65 9.60 -0.26
CA ASP A 133 0.86 11.05 -0.31
C ASP A 133 2.35 11.40 -0.15
N ALA A 134 2.69 12.61 -0.58
CA ALA A 134 3.98 13.23 -0.35
C ALA A 134 3.81 14.72 -0.11
N VAL A 135 4.72 15.32 0.63
CA VAL A 135 4.76 16.76 0.85
C VAL A 135 6.19 17.26 0.90
N PHE A 136 6.44 18.39 0.23
CA PHE A 136 7.68 19.14 0.37
C PHE A 136 7.58 20.07 1.58
N ASP A 137 8.69 20.22 2.33
CA ASP A 137 8.76 21.29 3.33
C ASP A 137 8.76 22.65 2.61
N ILE A 138 7.88 23.55 3.05
CA ILE A 138 7.68 24.85 2.40
C ILE A 138 8.91 25.77 2.53
N ASN A 139 9.71 25.60 3.58
CA ASN A 139 10.90 26.40 3.81
C ASN A 139 12.12 25.83 3.08
N ASN A 140 12.20 24.48 2.98
CA ASN A 140 13.30 23.79 2.34
C ASN A 140 12.81 22.57 1.56
N SER A 141 12.61 22.71 0.26
CA SER A 141 12.10 21.63 -0.60
C SER A 141 13.08 20.45 -0.83
N ASP A 142 14.28 20.47 -0.24
CA ASP A 142 15.11 19.27 -0.14
C ASP A 142 14.57 18.28 0.89
N ILE A 143 13.75 18.78 1.82
CA ILE A 143 13.06 17.95 2.82
C ILE A 143 11.71 17.52 2.25
N ILE A 144 11.51 16.19 2.23
CA ILE A 144 10.29 15.58 1.71
C ILE A 144 9.79 14.56 2.73
N TYR A 145 8.49 14.55 2.98
CA TYR A 145 7.81 13.50 3.75
C TYR A 145 6.93 12.70 2.82
N VAL A 146 6.89 11.39 3.01
CA VAL A 146 6.10 10.44 2.18
C VAL A 146 5.35 9.49 3.08
N GLY A 147 4.04 9.40 2.89
CA GLY A 147 3.18 8.42 3.54
C GLY A 147 3.02 7.17 2.69
N THR A 148 3.28 6.01 3.28
CA THR A 148 3.21 4.69 2.65
C THR A 148 2.43 3.72 3.54
N ASP A 149 2.09 2.53 3.02
CA ASP A 149 1.51 1.46 3.85
C ASP A 149 2.48 0.94 4.94
N GLY A 150 3.78 1.17 4.78
CA GLY A 150 4.80 0.84 5.79
C GLY A 150 5.11 1.97 6.78
N GLY A 151 4.42 3.11 6.70
CA GLY A 151 4.61 4.25 7.58
C GLY A 151 5.09 5.51 6.87
N VAL A 152 5.61 6.45 7.65
CA VAL A 152 6.11 7.74 7.14
C VAL A 152 7.60 7.66 6.89
N TYR A 153 8.01 8.09 5.71
CA TYR A 153 9.41 8.24 5.32
C TYR A 153 9.76 9.72 5.16
N ARG A 154 11.02 10.04 5.34
CA ARG A 154 11.56 11.40 5.20
C ARG A 154 12.82 11.38 4.36
N SER A 155 13.01 12.41 3.55
CA SER A 155 14.25 12.73 2.85
C SER A 155 14.78 14.09 3.30
N TRP A 156 16.09 14.24 3.32
CA TRP A 156 16.80 15.50 3.55
C TRP A 156 17.51 16.02 2.30
N ASN A 157 17.46 15.27 1.20
CA ASN A 157 18.27 15.49 0.00
C ASN A 157 17.47 15.27 -1.30
N LYS A 158 16.24 15.76 -1.31
CA LYS A 158 15.35 15.76 -2.47
C LYS A 158 15.16 14.35 -3.05
N ALA A 159 14.76 13.43 -2.16
CA ALA A 159 14.45 12.02 -2.44
C ALA A 159 15.61 11.15 -2.97
N VAL A 160 16.86 11.58 -2.84
CA VAL A 160 18.01 10.72 -3.16
C VAL A 160 18.10 9.57 -2.17
N THR A 161 17.89 9.84 -0.89
CA THR A 161 17.76 8.84 0.17
C THR A 161 16.48 9.08 0.95
N MET A 162 15.84 7.98 1.39
CA MET A 162 14.65 7.99 2.23
C MET A 162 14.96 7.25 3.52
N GLU A 163 14.49 7.76 4.65
CA GLU A 163 14.59 7.12 5.96
C GLU A 163 13.21 7.01 6.60
N ILE A 164 12.95 5.87 7.24
CA ILE A 164 11.69 5.66 7.96
C ILE A 164 11.67 6.49 9.25
N VAL A 165 10.52 7.04 9.60
CA VAL A 165 10.28 7.74 10.87
C VAL A 165 9.90 6.70 11.93
N GLU A 166 10.88 6.16 12.65
CA GLU A 166 10.70 5.01 13.56
C GLU A 166 9.99 5.35 14.89
N ASN A 167 9.82 6.62 15.23
CA ASN A 167 9.25 7.05 16.50
C ASN A 167 7.73 7.26 16.47
N LEU A 168 7.05 6.75 15.47
CA LEU A 168 5.60 6.75 15.37
C LEU A 168 5.08 5.39 15.86
N PRO A 169 4.46 5.27 17.04
CA PRO A 169 3.96 4.00 17.58
C PRO A 169 2.58 3.67 16.99
N LEU A 170 2.52 3.52 15.66
CA LEU A 170 1.28 3.27 14.92
C LEU A 170 1.42 1.99 14.10
N SER A 171 0.39 1.15 14.15
CA SER A 171 0.27 -0.06 13.33
C SER A 171 -1.19 -0.39 13.09
N GLN A 172 -1.51 -0.92 11.91
CA GLN A 172 -2.86 -1.32 11.55
C GLN A 172 -2.99 -2.83 11.65
N PHE A 173 -3.52 -3.32 12.77
CA PHE A 173 -3.81 -4.73 12.97
C PHE A 173 -5.15 -5.12 12.34
N TYR A 174 -5.19 -6.24 11.63
CA TYR A 174 -6.43 -6.90 11.22
C TYR A 174 -7.07 -7.67 12.38
N HIS A 175 -6.26 -8.45 13.10
CA HIS A 175 -6.69 -9.23 14.26
C HIS A 175 -5.61 -9.23 15.33
N ILE A 176 -6.05 -9.35 16.58
CA ILE A 176 -5.16 -9.45 17.76
C ILE A 176 -5.58 -10.65 18.59
N SER A 177 -4.60 -11.38 19.10
CA SER A 177 -4.76 -12.40 20.14
C SER A 177 -3.70 -12.24 21.23
N VAL A 178 -3.91 -12.88 22.37
CA VAL A 178 -2.97 -12.91 23.48
C VAL A 178 -2.80 -14.35 23.99
N ASP A 179 -1.72 -14.62 24.72
CA ASP A 179 -1.54 -15.85 25.48
C ASP A 179 -1.84 -15.64 26.98
N ASP A 180 -1.71 -16.70 27.76
CA ASP A 180 -1.94 -16.70 29.21
C ASP A 180 -0.63 -16.53 30.03
N ASP A 181 0.48 -16.16 29.40
CA ASP A 181 1.76 -15.94 30.08
C ASP A 181 1.74 -14.68 30.96
N THR A 182 2.68 -14.53 31.86
CA THR A 182 2.79 -13.35 32.73
C THR A 182 4.23 -12.82 32.72
N PRO A 183 4.49 -11.65 32.07
CA PRO A 183 3.56 -10.85 31.28
C PRO A 183 3.10 -11.59 30.03
N TYR A 184 1.83 -11.34 29.61
CA TYR A 184 1.32 -11.97 28.39
C TYR A 184 1.98 -11.40 27.13
N ASN A 185 1.93 -12.15 26.05
CA ASN A 185 2.35 -11.69 24.74
C ASN A 185 1.12 -11.31 23.89
N VAL A 186 1.36 -10.36 22.99
CA VAL A 186 0.40 -9.90 21.98
C VAL A 186 0.81 -10.46 20.62
N TYR A 187 -0.15 -10.99 19.90
CA TYR A 187 0.01 -11.58 18.58
C TYR A 187 -0.92 -10.89 17.60
N GLY A 188 -0.44 -10.57 16.39
CA GLY A 188 -1.32 -9.95 15.41
C GLY A 188 -0.72 -9.86 14.03
N GLY A 189 -1.60 -9.86 13.03
CA GLY A 189 -1.28 -9.61 11.65
C GLY A 189 -1.63 -8.18 11.26
N LEU A 190 -0.79 -7.59 10.44
CA LEU A 190 -0.85 -6.21 9.98
C LEU A 190 -1.16 -6.16 8.50
N GLN A 191 -1.91 -5.16 8.10
CA GLN A 191 -2.07 -4.87 6.68
C GLN A 191 -0.71 -4.52 6.08
N ASP A 192 -0.31 -5.20 5.00
CA ASP A 192 0.91 -5.02 4.21
C ASP A 192 2.24 -5.16 4.98
N ASN A 193 2.19 -5.42 6.28
CA ASN A 193 3.35 -5.43 7.17
C ASN A 193 3.56 -6.75 7.93
N GLY A 194 3.03 -7.84 7.40
CA GLY A 194 3.26 -9.19 7.92
C GLY A 194 2.54 -9.49 9.24
N SER A 195 3.05 -10.51 9.93
CA SER A 195 2.53 -10.99 11.21
C SER A 195 3.61 -10.94 12.27
N TRP A 196 3.24 -10.55 13.49
CA TRP A 196 4.16 -10.26 14.57
C TRP A 196 3.67 -10.76 15.91
N TYR A 197 4.60 -10.97 16.86
CA TYR A 197 4.30 -11.12 18.27
C TYR A 197 5.32 -10.39 19.13
N GLY A 198 4.90 -9.97 20.30
CA GLY A 198 5.76 -9.28 21.25
C GLY A 198 5.16 -9.26 22.66
N PRO A 199 5.96 -8.96 23.69
CA PRO A 199 5.51 -8.94 25.08
C PRO A 199 4.59 -7.73 25.34
N SER A 200 3.67 -7.87 26.29
CA SER A 200 2.87 -6.75 26.80
C SER A 200 3.66 -5.83 27.73
N PHE A 201 4.82 -6.26 28.20
CA PHE A 201 5.71 -5.51 29.07
C PHE A 201 7.18 -5.84 28.80
N ALA A 202 8.02 -4.82 28.84
CA ALA A 202 9.48 -4.98 28.82
C ALA A 202 10.15 -3.96 29.76
N PRO A 203 11.22 -4.32 30.47
CA PRO A 203 12.02 -3.37 31.25
C PRO A 203 12.53 -2.23 30.35
N GLY A 204 12.26 -1.00 30.76
CA GLY A 204 12.62 0.19 29.96
C GLY A 204 11.60 0.58 28.89
N GLY A 205 10.48 -0.15 28.80
CA GLY A 205 9.42 0.06 27.82
C GLY A 205 9.54 -0.84 26.59
N ILE A 206 8.43 -0.97 25.85
CA ILE A 206 8.37 -1.75 24.62
C ILE A 206 8.90 -0.92 23.46
N THR A 207 9.77 -1.50 22.66
CA THR A 207 10.32 -0.91 21.44
C THR A 207 10.13 -1.87 20.26
N ALA A 208 10.42 -1.44 19.04
CA ALA A 208 10.37 -2.28 17.84
C ALA A 208 11.22 -3.57 18.00
N LYS A 209 12.31 -3.54 18.76
CA LYS A 209 13.18 -4.70 19.00
C LYS A 209 12.54 -5.82 19.83
N ASN A 210 11.43 -5.53 20.50
CA ASN A 210 10.69 -6.53 21.29
C ASN A 210 9.70 -7.32 20.43
N TRP A 211 9.45 -6.90 19.20
CA TRP A 211 8.55 -7.56 18.29
C TRP A 211 9.29 -8.51 17.35
N ASN A 212 8.76 -9.71 17.19
CA ASN A 212 9.33 -10.78 16.39
C ASN A 212 8.41 -11.09 15.20
N PRO A 213 8.93 -11.11 13.97
CA PRO A 213 8.13 -11.44 12.79
C PRO A 213 7.83 -12.95 12.75
N VAL A 214 6.59 -13.29 12.40
CA VAL A 214 6.12 -14.67 12.25
C VAL A 214 5.26 -14.87 10.98
N GLY A 215 5.33 -13.96 10.03
CA GLY A 215 4.63 -14.03 8.75
C GLY A 215 4.93 -12.83 7.88
N GLN A 216 4.54 -12.90 6.62
CA GLN A 216 4.74 -11.88 5.60
C GLN A 216 3.41 -11.51 4.92
N GLY A 217 3.43 -10.53 4.02
CA GLY A 217 2.26 -10.07 3.27
C GLY A 217 1.23 -9.36 4.14
N ASP A 218 -0.04 -9.45 3.77
CA ASP A 218 -1.16 -9.09 4.65
C ASP A 218 -1.32 -10.17 5.70
N GLY A 219 -0.83 -9.93 6.90
CA GLY A 219 -1.01 -10.84 8.04
C GLY A 219 -2.38 -10.62 8.67
N PHE A 220 -3.09 -11.69 9.02
CA PHE A 220 -4.41 -11.57 9.65
C PHE A 220 -4.41 -12.11 11.07
N ARG A 221 -4.55 -13.43 11.24
CA ARG A 221 -4.58 -14.05 12.57
C ARG A 221 -3.22 -14.62 12.91
N VAL A 222 -2.78 -14.34 14.12
CA VAL A 222 -1.60 -14.96 14.71
C VAL A 222 -2.04 -15.63 15.99
N LEU A 223 -1.88 -16.94 16.08
CA LEU A 223 -2.42 -17.76 17.17
C LEU A 223 -1.29 -18.53 17.88
N ARG A 224 -1.28 -18.45 19.20
CA ARG A 224 -0.42 -19.26 20.02
C ARG A 224 -1.03 -20.66 20.23
N HIS A 225 -0.20 -21.70 20.16
CA HIS A 225 -0.64 -23.04 20.55
C HIS A 225 -0.94 -23.06 22.07
N PRO A 226 -2.04 -23.66 22.51
CA PRO A 226 -2.48 -23.56 23.91
C PRO A 226 -1.46 -24.05 24.96
N THR A 227 -0.56 -24.96 24.63
CA THR A 227 0.36 -25.61 25.59
C THR A 227 1.80 -25.68 25.14
N LYS A 228 2.15 -25.22 23.96
CA LYS A 228 3.50 -25.29 23.38
C LYS A 228 3.95 -23.94 22.87
N ASN A 229 5.25 -23.70 22.78
CA ASN A 229 5.80 -22.49 22.21
C ASN A 229 5.78 -22.54 20.66
N ILE A 230 4.59 -22.71 20.11
CA ILE A 230 4.31 -22.79 18.68
C ILE A 230 3.33 -21.68 18.31
N ILE A 231 3.63 -20.96 17.23
CA ILE A 231 2.83 -19.88 16.72
C ILE A 231 2.35 -20.25 15.31
N TYR A 232 1.09 -20.01 15.05
CA TYR A 232 0.47 -20.13 13.72
C TYR A 232 0.17 -18.75 13.18
N SER A 233 0.48 -18.51 11.93
CA SER A 233 0.11 -17.29 11.21
C SER A 233 -0.28 -17.61 9.78
N GLU A 234 -1.05 -16.75 9.18
CA GLU A 234 -1.41 -16.86 7.75
C GLU A 234 -1.32 -15.48 7.08
N MET A 235 -1.25 -15.51 5.77
CA MET A 235 -1.32 -14.32 4.94
C MET A 235 -2.53 -14.36 4.00
N GLN A 236 -2.72 -13.29 3.25
CA GLN A 236 -3.83 -13.16 2.30
C GLN A 236 -4.00 -14.40 1.43
N GLY A 237 -5.26 -14.79 1.22
CA GLY A 237 -5.60 -15.94 0.39
C GLY A 237 -5.04 -17.27 0.86
N ALA A 238 -4.51 -17.35 2.10
CA ALA A 238 -3.74 -18.49 2.60
C ALA A 238 -2.61 -18.91 1.62
N GLU A 239 -2.02 -17.94 0.88
CA GLU A 239 -0.86 -18.23 0.01
C GLU A 239 0.28 -18.88 0.80
N ASN A 240 0.41 -18.53 2.08
CA ASN A 240 1.17 -19.27 3.07
C ASN A 240 0.42 -19.33 4.40
N VAL A 241 0.55 -20.47 5.06
CA VAL A 241 0.17 -20.68 6.46
C VAL A 241 1.39 -21.24 7.16
N TRP A 242 1.90 -20.53 8.14
CA TRP A 242 3.14 -20.89 8.83
C TRP A 242 2.88 -21.47 10.21
N ARG A 243 3.73 -22.39 10.58
CA ARG A 243 3.90 -22.93 11.91
C ARG A 243 5.33 -22.65 12.37
N TYR A 244 5.47 -21.79 13.36
CA TYR A 244 6.72 -21.46 14.00
C TYR A 244 6.86 -22.26 15.28
N ASP A 245 7.91 -23.05 15.38
CA ASP A 245 8.34 -23.69 16.62
C ASP A 245 9.44 -22.79 17.22
N VAL A 246 9.06 -21.97 18.18
CA VAL A 246 9.93 -20.91 18.72
C VAL A 246 11.11 -21.50 19.47
N ASP A 247 10.91 -22.60 20.23
CA ASP A 247 11.96 -23.24 21.03
C ASP A 247 13.05 -23.86 20.14
N ASN A 248 12.66 -24.37 18.97
CA ASN A 248 13.58 -25.03 18.05
C ASN A 248 14.03 -24.13 16.89
N ASN A 249 13.54 -22.89 16.86
CA ASN A 249 13.75 -21.94 15.75
C ASN A 249 13.43 -22.57 14.37
N LEU A 250 12.31 -23.29 14.27
CA LEU A 250 11.92 -24.03 13.09
C LEU A 250 10.62 -23.50 12.51
N VAL A 251 10.65 -23.18 11.22
CA VAL A 251 9.48 -22.71 10.45
C VAL A 251 9.07 -23.80 9.46
N LYS A 252 7.76 -24.06 9.40
CA LYS A 252 7.15 -24.93 8.39
C LYS A 252 5.95 -24.24 7.75
N THR A 253 5.80 -24.39 6.44
CA THR A 253 4.54 -24.08 5.73
C THR A 253 3.60 -25.27 5.88
N ILE A 254 2.39 -25.00 6.34
CA ILE A 254 1.36 -26.01 6.63
C ILE A 254 0.05 -25.75 5.88
N GLN A 255 0.10 -24.96 4.84
CA GLN A 255 -1.06 -24.66 3.98
C GLN A 255 -1.67 -25.97 3.45
N PRO A 256 -3.01 -26.15 3.53
CA PRO A 256 -3.67 -27.26 2.86
C PRO A 256 -3.53 -27.12 1.34
N LEU A 257 -3.09 -28.18 0.69
CA LEU A 257 -2.94 -28.25 -0.76
C LEU A 257 -3.95 -29.24 -1.34
N ALA A 258 -4.55 -28.87 -2.47
CA ALA A 258 -5.42 -29.78 -3.20
C ALA A 258 -4.62 -30.96 -3.78
N VAL A 259 -5.19 -32.14 -3.74
CA VAL A 259 -4.60 -33.32 -4.39
C VAL A 259 -4.71 -33.14 -5.91
N SER A 260 -3.66 -33.52 -6.64
CA SER A 260 -3.63 -33.44 -8.10
C SER A 260 -4.85 -34.14 -8.73
N GLY A 261 -5.54 -33.43 -9.62
CA GLY A 261 -6.77 -33.90 -10.27
C GLY A 261 -8.08 -33.54 -9.56
N TYR A 262 -7.99 -32.88 -8.40
CA TYR A 262 -9.16 -32.33 -7.70
C TYR A 262 -9.21 -30.81 -7.86
N GLU A 263 -10.38 -30.23 -7.53
CA GLU A 263 -10.58 -28.78 -7.54
C GLU A 263 -9.59 -28.08 -6.58
N GLU A 264 -8.97 -27.00 -7.05
CA GLU A 264 -8.10 -26.17 -6.20
C GLU A 264 -8.87 -25.56 -5.04
N TYR A 265 -8.20 -25.39 -3.89
CA TYR A 265 -8.79 -24.75 -2.75
C TYR A 265 -8.85 -23.22 -2.96
N ARG A 266 -10.02 -22.64 -2.73
CA ARG A 266 -10.29 -21.21 -2.84
C ARG A 266 -10.41 -20.62 -1.44
N PHE A 267 -9.43 -19.83 -1.06
CA PHE A 267 -9.42 -19.12 0.21
C PHE A 267 -9.97 -17.71 0.03
N ASN A 268 -10.59 -17.18 1.08
CA ASN A 268 -10.90 -15.75 1.15
C ASN A 268 -9.58 -14.96 1.32
N TRP A 269 -9.60 -13.66 1.01
CA TRP A 269 -8.48 -12.76 1.29
C TRP A 269 -8.03 -12.86 2.76
N ASN A 270 -8.97 -12.82 3.69
CA ASN A 270 -8.77 -13.08 5.12
C ASN A 270 -9.24 -14.51 5.45
N PRO A 271 -8.38 -15.54 5.32
CA PRO A 271 -8.76 -16.92 5.57
C PRO A 271 -8.94 -17.17 7.06
N PRO A 272 -10.01 -17.84 7.50
CA PRO A 272 -10.19 -18.16 8.91
C PRO A 272 -9.25 -19.29 9.35
N ILE A 273 -8.47 -19.05 10.40
CA ILE A 273 -7.66 -20.05 11.10
C ILE A 273 -8.07 -20.09 12.57
N ALA A 274 -8.11 -21.27 13.19
CA ALA A 274 -8.46 -21.42 14.60
C ALA A 274 -7.79 -22.67 15.24
N THR A 275 -7.39 -22.55 16.50
CA THR A 275 -6.97 -23.66 17.34
C THR A 275 -8.18 -24.21 18.11
N SER A 276 -8.09 -25.47 18.57
CA SER A 276 -9.13 -26.08 19.41
C SER A 276 -8.79 -25.96 20.89
N SER A 277 -9.70 -25.40 21.69
CA SER A 277 -9.55 -25.34 23.16
C SER A 277 -9.53 -26.75 23.81
N ASN A 278 -10.29 -27.70 23.27
CA ASN A 278 -10.43 -29.04 23.85
C ASN A 278 -9.40 -30.05 23.35
N LYS A 279 -8.75 -29.76 22.22
CA LYS A 279 -7.71 -30.61 21.60
C LYS A 279 -6.57 -29.72 21.11
N PRO A 280 -5.56 -29.45 21.96
CA PRO A 280 -4.52 -28.47 21.70
C PRO A 280 -3.77 -28.64 20.38
N ASN A 281 -3.58 -29.89 19.92
CA ASN A 281 -2.86 -30.17 18.67
C ASN A 281 -3.75 -30.03 17.41
N ARG A 282 -5.03 -29.64 17.57
CA ARG A 282 -5.95 -29.53 16.46
C ARG A 282 -5.99 -28.10 15.92
N LEU A 283 -5.78 -27.97 14.63
CA LEU A 283 -5.86 -26.71 13.89
C LEU A 283 -6.94 -26.80 12.82
N TYR A 284 -7.65 -25.72 12.60
CA TYR A 284 -8.64 -25.56 11.54
C TYR A 284 -8.27 -24.42 10.63
N ILE A 285 -8.53 -24.56 9.33
CA ILE A 285 -8.49 -23.48 8.35
C ILE A 285 -9.64 -23.63 7.36
N GLY A 286 -10.25 -22.50 6.95
CA GLY A 286 -11.36 -22.47 6.02
C GLY A 286 -10.95 -22.07 4.61
N SER A 287 -11.30 -22.91 3.63
CA SER A 287 -11.43 -22.54 2.21
C SER A 287 -12.92 -22.62 1.83
N GLN A 288 -13.27 -23.06 0.61
CA GLN A 288 -14.65 -23.55 0.35
C GLN A 288 -14.98 -24.81 1.16
N TYR A 289 -13.99 -25.40 1.84
CA TYR A 289 -14.10 -26.49 2.78
C TYR A 289 -13.53 -26.13 4.13
N LEU A 290 -13.92 -26.88 5.18
CA LEU A 290 -13.27 -26.82 6.48
C LEU A 290 -12.16 -27.88 6.54
N HIS A 291 -10.92 -27.43 6.58
CA HIS A 291 -9.75 -28.29 6.77
C HIS A 291 -9.43 -28.45 8.25
N ARG A 292 -8.97 -29.62 8.63
CA ARG A 292 -8.59 -29.96 9.99
C ARG A 292 -7.29 -30.78 10.01
N SER A 293 -6.30 -30.29 10.77
CA SER A 293 -5.13 -31.08 11.19
C SER A 293 -5.31 -31.60 12.60
N GLU A 294 -4.80 -32.80 12.92
CA GLU A 294 -4.83 -33.42 14.25
C GLU A 294 -3.45 -33.48 14.89
N ASP A 295 -2.41 -33.11 14.16
CA ASP A 295 -1.00 -33.30 14.52
C ASP A 295 -0.17 -32.03 14.55
N MET A 296 -0.78 -30.87 14.51
CA MET A 296 -0.19 -29.50 14.49
C MET A 296 0.37 -29.09 13.14
#